data_c6aebeb65e879089942bf167a5062cc2
#
_entry.id   c6aebeb65e879089942bf167a5062cc2
#
_cell.length_a   1.000
_cell.length_b   1.000
_cell.length_c   1.000
_cell.angle_alpha   90.00
_cell.angle_beta   90.00
_cell.angle_gamma   90.00
#
_symmetry.space_group_name_H-M   'P 1'
#
loop_
_entity.id
_entity.type
_entity.pdbx_description
1 polymer ?
#
loop_
_entity_poly.entity_id
_entity_poly.type
_entity_poly.pdbx_seq_one_letter_code
_entity_poly.pdbx_strand_id
1 'polypeptide(L)'
;ESNKNIFLNRSGLRVNIVGVFAKNKSKTRNFRLKNYKWFNSYKDMIRQKNVNIVIELIGGAKGIARDICYETLKNKKNLITANKALLAHDGYKLAKLAEENKVKIGFEASVAGGVPVISTLKKSFKGIKINKITGILNGTSNYILTNMLEENNDFSTSLKKAQKLGYAEQNPEDDLNGLDTLHKIIILSEIS
;
A
#
# COMPACT_ATOMS: atom_id res chain seq x y z
N GLU A 1 17.44 0.16 0.45
CA GLU A 1 18.92 0.17 0.55
C GLU A 1 19.54 1.37 -0.18
N SER A 2 19.21 1.63 -1.45
CA SER A 2 19.78 2.74 -2.23
C SER A 2 19.61 4.11 -1.55
N ASN A 3 18.52 4.32 -0.83
CA ASN A 3 18.19 5.59 -0.16
C ASN A 3 18.51 5.62 1.34
N LYS A 4 19.26 4.65 1.84
CA LYS A 4 19.54 4.50 3.29
C LYS A 4 20.21 5.74 3.90
N ASN A 5 21.18 6.32 3.20
CA ASN A 5 21.88 7.53 3.67
C ASN A 5 20.99 8.77 3.59
N ILE A 6 20.16 8.88 2.56
CA ILE A 6 19.20 9.99 2.44
C ILE A 6 18.20 9.92 3.59
N PHE A 7 17.70 8.73 3.90
CA PHE A 7 16.76 8.53 5.00
C PHE A 7 17.42 8.89 6.36
N LEU A 8 18.64 8.41 6.60
CA LEU A 8 19.40 8.73 7.82
C LEU A 8 19.59 10.24 7.97
N ASN A 9 20.05 10.92 6.92
CA ASN A 9 20.32 12.36 6.96
C ASN A 9 19.07 13.19 7.20
N ARG A 10 17.91 12.76 6.67
CA ARG A 10 16.63 13.50 6.81
C ARG A 10 15.88 13.19 8.10
N SER A 11 15.99 11.97 8.62
CA SER A 11 15.20 11.53 9.78
C SER A 11 16.00 11.36 11.06
N GLY A 12 17.33 11.33 10.98
CA GLY A 12 18.21 10.95 12.09
C GLY A 12 18.13 9.45 12.46
N LEU A 13 17.33 8.67 11.74
CA LEU A 13 17.06 7.27 12.07
C LEU A 13 17.81 6.31 11.14
N ARG A 14 18.43 5.28 11.72
CA ARG A 14 19.03 4.19 10.96
C ARG A 14 18.03 3.04 10.82
N VAL A 15 17.67 2.70 9.58
CA VAL A 15 16.83 1.55 9.28
C VAL A 15 17.71 0.35 8.94
N ASN A 16 17.48 -0.78 9.63
CA ASN A 16 18.14 -2.05 9.36
C ASN A 16 17.09 -3.09 8.95
N ILE A 17 17.31 -3.77 7.83
CA ILE A 17 16.47 -4.90 7.41
C ILE A 17 16.94 -6.14 8.17
N VAL A 18 16.12 -6.57 9.12
CA VAL A 18 16.41 -7.75 9.97
C VAL A 18 16.20 -9.05 9.21
N GLY A 19 15.20 -9.08 8.33
CA GLY A 19 14.91 -10.27 7.57
C GLY A 19 13.81 -10.09 6.54
N VAL A 20 13.64 -11.10 5.72
CA VAL A 20 12.66 -11.15 4.65
C VAL A 20 11.89 -12.46 4.69
N PHE A 21 10.63 -12.37 4.29
CA PHE A 21 9.73 -13.51 4.09
C PHE A 21 8.99 -13.31 2.75
N ALA A 22 8.86 -14.35 1.96
CA ALA A 22 8.00 -14.37 0.77
C ALA A 22 7.63 -15.81 0.42
N LYS A 23 6.57 -16.00 -0.39
CA LYS A 23 6.07 -17.31 -0.80
C LYS A 23 7.14 -18.17 -1.53
N ASN A 24 7.95 -17.54 -2.39
CA ASN A 24 8.96 -18.23 -3.18
C ASN A 24 10.35 -17.62 -2.97
N LYS A 25 11.25 -18.40 -2.34
CA LYS A 25 12.64 -18.01 -2.08
C LYS A 25 13.48 -17.96 -3.37
N SER A 26 13.25 -18.84 -4.30
CA SER A 26 14.04 -18.99 -5.54
C SER A 26 13.65 -18.00 -6.65
N LYS A 27 12.58 -17.22 -6.47
CA LYS A 27 12.19 -16.18 -7.46
C LYS A 27 13.33 -15.17 -7.63
N THR A 28 13.76 -14.95 -8.87
CA THR A 28 14.75 -13.92 -9.21
C THR A 28 14.27 -12.55 -8.79
N ARG A 29 15.16 -11.77 -8.17
CA ARG A 29 14.92 -10.40 -7.70
C ARG A 29 16.09 -9.50 -8.05
N ASN A 30 15.83 -8.22 -8.23
CA ASN A 30 16.86 -7.21 -8.58
C ASN A 30 17.78 -6.86 -7.38
N PHE A 31 17.81 -7.67 -6.32
CA PHE A 31 18.68 -7.50 -5.17
C PHE A 31 19.15 -8.85 -4.60
N ARG A 32 20.28 -8.83 -3.89
CA ARG A 32 20.92 -10.04 -3.35
C ARG A 32 20.28 -10.45 -2.03
N LEU A 33 19.41 -11.46 -2.05
CA LEU A 33 18.75 -12.01 -0.86
C LEU A 33 19.74 -12.52 0.20
N LYS A 34 20.93 -13.01 -0.21
CA LYS A 34 21.95 -13.55 0.72
C LYS A 34 22.42 -12.54 1.77
N ASN A 35 22.19 -11.26 1.57
CA ASN A 35 22.54 -10.20 2.52
C ASN A 35 21.52 -10.07 3.66
N TYR A 36 20.40 -10.80 3.61
CA TYR A 36 19.34 -10.72 4.60
C TYR A 36 18.98 -12.09 5.13
N LYS A 37 18.60 -12.17 6.41
CA LYS A 37 18.06 -13.39 6.98
C LYS A 37 16.74 -13.73 6.31
N TRP A 38 16.68 -14.92 5.72
CA TRP A 38 15.44 -15.47 5.18
C TRP A 38 14.69 -16.21 6.28
N PHE A 39 13.39 -15.97 6.39
CA PHE A 39 12.50 -16.71 7.26
C PHE A 39 11.55 -17.58 6.43
N ASN A 40 11.37 -18.83 6.84
CA ASN A 40 10.39 -19.75 6.24
C ASN A 40 8.99 -19.55 6.84
N SER A 41 8.90 -18.88 7.99
CA SER A 41 7.67 -18.55 8.67
C SER A 41 7.64 -17.05 8.97
N TYR A 42 6.54 -16.38 8.55
CA TYR A 42 6.32 -14.99 8.90
C TYR A 42 6.13 -14.79 10.40
N LYS A 43 5.54 -15.79 11.10
CA LYS A 43 5.37 -15.74 12.55
C LYS A 43 6.71 -15.69 13.28
N ASP A 44 7.67 -16.51 12.85
CA ASP A 44 9.00 -16.52 13.45
C ASP A 44 9.75 -15.21 13.17
N MET A 45 9.55 -14.61 12.01
CA MET A 45 10.09 -13.29 11.69
C MET A 45 9.51 -12.21 12.59
N ILE A 46 8.19 -12.16 12.73
CA ILE A 46 7.48 -11.15 13.53
C ILE A 46 7.88 -11.24 15.02
N ARG A 47 8.08 -12.44 15.55
CA ARG A 47 8.43 -12.68 16.96
C ARG A 47 9.87 -12.30 17.32
N GLN A 48 10.73 -11.99 16.35
CA GLN A 48 12.10 -11.57 16.67
C GLN A 48 12.08 -10.30 17.54
N LYS A 49 12.87 -10.29 18.61
CA LYS A 49 12.95 -9.14 19.54
C LYS A 49 13.46 -7.86 18.86
N ASN A 50 14.34 -7.99 17.89
CA ASN A 50 14.94 -6.88 17.14
C ASN A 50 14.12 -6.43 15.93
N VAL A 51 12.93 -6.98 15.68
CA VAL A 51 11.96 -6.48 14.71
C VAL A 51 11.04 -5.49 15.40
N ASN A 52 11.06 -4.24 14.95
CA ASN A 52 10.19 -3.17 15.47
C ASN A 52 9.04 -2.84 14.51
N ILE A 53 9.29 -3.03 13.22
CA ILE A 53 8.36 -2.68 12.14
C ILE A 53 8.29 -3.86 11.17
N VAL A 54 7.10 -4.20 10.73
CA VAL A 54 6.87 -5.15 9.63
C VAL A 54 6.31 -4.37 8.45
N ILE A 55 6.87 -4.61 7.26
CA ILE A 55 6.40 -4.01 6.01
C ILE A 55 5.74 -5.10 5.19
N GLU A 56 4.43 -5.00 4.98
CA GLU A 56 3.64 -5.93 4.17
C GLU A 56 3.46 -5.35 2.76
N LEU A 57 3.90 -6.11 1.74
CA LEU A 57 3.84 -5.77 0.32
C LEU A 57 3.35 -6.96 -0.54
N ILE A 58 2.63 -7.90 0.07
CA ILE A 58 2.13 -9.10 -0.62
C ILE A 58 0.83 -8.78 -1.36
N GLY A 59 -0.05 -8.05 -0.71
CA GLY A 59 -1.35 -7.67 -1.26
C GLY A 59 -2.45 -8.72 -1.06
N GLY A 60 -3.69 -8.34 -1.40
CA GLY A 60 -4.89 -9.13 -1.26
C GLY A 60 -5.60 -8.96 0.11
N ALA A 61 -6.94 -8.95 0.09
CA ALA A 61 -7.75 -8.71 1.29
C ALA A 61 -7.83 -9.92 2.23
N LYS A 62 -7.43 -11.11 1.77
CA LYS A 62 -7.54 -12.39 2.50
C LYS A 62 -6.21 -13.13 2.49
N GLY A 63 -6.16 -14.22 3.28
CA GLY A 63 -5.00 -15.11 3.33
C GLY A 63 -3.78 -14.51 4.02
N ILE A 64 -2.60 -14.88 3.56
CA ILE A 64 -1.34 -14.65 4.28
C ILE A 64 -1.01 -13.17 4.52
N ALA A 65 -1.36 -12.27 3.61
CA ALA A 65 -1.16 -10.83 3.77
C ALA A 65 -1.96 -10.29 4.97
N ARG A 66 -3.23 -10.68 5.04
CA ARG A 66 -4.12 -10.37 6.16
C ARG A 66 -3.57 -10.93 7.48
N ASP A 67 -3.18 -12.20 7.48
CA ASP A 67 -2.67 -12.87 8.68
C ASP A 67 -1.38 -12.19 9.20
N ILE A 68 -0.46 -11.79 8.30
CA ILE A 68 0.74 -11.02 8.66
C ILE A 68 0.37 -9.71 9.33
N CYS A 69 -0.59 -8.95 8.79
CA CYS A 69 -1.01 -7.67 9.37
C CYS A 69 -1.55 -7.85 10.79
N TYR A 70 -2.47 -8.80 11.00
CA TYR A 70 -3.03 -9.09 12.32
C TYR A 70 -1.99 -9.61 13.30
N GLU A 71 -1.15 -10.57 12.88
CA GLU A 71 -0.09 -11.13 13.72
C GLU A 71 0.94 -10.06 14.12
N THR A 72 1.28 -9.14 13.22
CA THR A 72 2.17 -8.01 13.49
C THR A 72 1.64 -7.15 14.63
N LEU A 73 0.39 -6.72 14.53
CA LEU A 73 -0.23 -5.85 15.53
C LEU A 73 -0.40 -6.57 16.88
N LYS A 74 -0.82 -7.85 16.88
CA LYS A 74 -0.92 -8.69 18.09
C LYS A 74 0.42 -8.86 18.81
N ASN A 75 1.52 -8.93 18.06
CA ASN A 75 2.86 -8.99 18.63
C ASN A 75 3.44 -7.61 18.99
N LYS A 76 2.60 -6.58 19.06
CA LYS A 76 2.99 -5.21 19.44
C LYS A 76 4.09 -4.63 18.56
N LYS A 77 4.06 -4.93 17.25
CA LYS A 77 4.96 -4.36 16.26
C LYS A 77 4.21 -3.35 15.38
N ASN A 78 4.92 -2.31 14.95
CA ASN A 78 4.37 -1.36 14.00
C ASN A 78 4.20 -2.03 12.63
N LEU A 79 3.14 -1.67 11.92
CA LEU A 79 2.83 -2.18 10.60
C LEU A 79 2.97 -1.07 9.56
N ILE A 80 3.59 -1.39 8.42
CA ILE A 80 3.49 -0.57 7.20
C ILE A 80 2.91 -1.46 6.12
N THR A 81 1.88 -1.00 5.42
CA THR A 81 1.25 -1.75 4.34
C THR A 81 0.83 -0.86 3.17
N ALA A 82 0.94 -1.36 1.95
CA ALA A 82 0.39 -0.76 0.74
C ALA A 82 -0.91 -1.46 0.30
N ASN A 83 -1.43 -2.39 1.10
CA ASN A 83 -2.53 -3.28 0.75
C ASN A 83 -3.89 -2.58 0.88
N LYS A 84 -4.26 -1.83 -0.16
CA LYS A 84 -5.53 -1.08 -0.19
C LYS A 84 -6.77 -1.98 -0.02
N ALA A 85 -6.76 -3.18 -0.61
CA ALA A 85 -7.89 -4.11 -0.53
C ALA A 85 -8.12 -4.57 0.92
N LEU A 86 -7.07 -4.91 1.66
CA LEU A 86 -7.17 -5.27 3.06
C LEU A 86 -7.63 -4.10 3.92
N LEU A 87 -7.10 -2.90 3.68
CA LEU A 87 -7.49 -1.70 4.42
C LEU A 87 -8.95 -1.32 4.19
N ALA A 88 -9.44 -1.43 2.95
CA ALA A 88 -10.85 -1.20 2.64
C ALA A 88 -11.78 -2.20 3.32
N HIS A 89 -11.34 -3.44 3.54
CA HIS A 89 -12.16 -4.48 4.18
C HIS A 89 -12.05 -4.52 5.71
N ASP A 90 -10.82 -4.39 6.23
CA ASP A 90 -10.52 -4.60 7.64
C ASP A 90 -9.86 -3.37 8.30
N GLY A 91 -9.82 -2.20 7.64
CA GLY A 91 -9.10 -1.01 8.10
C GLY A 91 -9.48 -0.61 9.51
N TYR A 92 -10.76 -0.52 9.80
CA TYR A 92 -11.28 -0.23 11.14
C TYR A 92 -10.83 -1.25 12.19
N LYS A 93 -10.89 -2.56 11.87
CA LYS A 93 -10.48 -3.63 12.81
C LYS A 93 -8.98 -3.59 13.08
N LEU A 94 -8.18 -3.34 12.03
CA LEU A 94 -6.73 -3.19 12.17
C LEU A 94 -6.38 -1.94 12.99
N ALA A 95 -7.06 -0.82 12.76
CA ALA A 95 -6.87 0.41 13.52
C ALA A 95 -7.15 0.20 15.01
N LYS A 96 -8.31 -0.41 15.34
CA LYS A 96 -8.68 -0.76 16.71
C LYS A 96 -7.63 -1.65 17.38
N LEU A 97 -7.19 -2.70 16.68
CA LEU A 97 -6.16 -3.63 17.20
C LEU A 97 -4.81 -2.93 17.42
N ALA A 98 -4.45 -1.99 16.54
CA ALA A 98 -3.22 -1.20 16.69
C ALA A 98 -3.30 -0.29 17.92
N GLU A 99 -4.45 0.34 18.16
CA GLU A 99 -4.70 1.21 19.30
C GLU A 99 -4.64 0.43 20.63
N GLU A 100 -5.33 -0.71 20.70
CA GLU A 100 -5.31 -1.63 21.85
C GLU A 100 -3.88 -2.08 22.21
N ASN A 101 -3.03 -2.32 21.21
CA ASN A 101 -1.65 -2.74 21.39
C ASN A 101 -0.64 -1.58 21.45
N LYS A 102 -1.09 -0.32 21.37
CA LYS A 102 -0.27 0.90 21.39
C LYS A 102 0.81 0.93 20.30
N VAL A 103 0.49 0.45 19.11
CA VAL A 103 1.34 0.46 17.91
C VAL A 103 0.71 1.25 16.78
N LYS A 104 1.48 1.52 15.73
CA LYS A 104 1.05 2.37 14.61
C LYS A 104 0.93 1.57 13.32
N ILE A 105 0.01 2.00 12.47
CA ILE A 105 -0.11 1.54 11.08
C ILE A 105 0.25 2.72 10.14
N GLY A 106 1.25 2.50 9.28
CA GLY A 106 1.58 3.37 8.16
C GLY A 106 1.04 2.79 6.86
N PHE A 107 0.25 3.57 6.12
CA PHE A 107 -0.41 3.08 4.91
C PHE A 107 -0.49 4.14 3.79
N GLU A 108 0.42 5.11 3.79
CA GLU A 108 0.49 6.18 2.79
C GLU A 108 0.55 5.63 1.35
N ALA A 109 1.22 4.51 1.14
CA ALA A 109 1.36 3.89 -0.18
C ALA A 109 0.08 3.15 -0.68
N SER A 110 -0.97 3.06 0.14
CA SER A 110 -2.23 2.39 -0.24
C SER A 110 -3.12 3.26 -1.12
N VAL A 111 -3.02 4.58 -1.02
CA VAL A 111 -3.82 5.54 -1.81
C VAL A 111 -2.90 6.59 -2.40
N ALA A 112 -2.98 6.80 -3.71
CA ALA A 112 -2.22 7.81 -4.45
C ALA A 112 -0.71 7.76 -4.13
N GLY A 113 -0.08 6.61 -4.33
CA GLY A 113 1.34 6.39 -4.03
C GLY A 113 2.24 7.51 -4.57
N GLY A 114 3.08 8.08 -3.70
CA GLY A 114 3.90 9.25 -4.01
C GLY A 114 3.27 10.61 -3.68
N VAL A 115 1.96 10.66 -3.42
CA VAL A 115 1.23 11.86 -2.98
C VAL A 115 0.86 11.72 -1.51
N PRO A 116 1.21 12.67 -0.61
CA PRO A 116 1.00 12.53 0.83
C PRO A 116 -0.46 12.83 1.25
N VAL A 117 -1.44 12.19 0.61
CA VAL A 117 -2.87 12.45 0.83
C VAL A 117 -3.33 12.01 2.22
N ILE A 118 -2.92 10.81 2.66
CA ILE A 118 -3.31 10.26 3.96
C ILE A 118 -2.70 11.07 5.10
N SER A 119 -1.42 11.41 5.01
CA SER A 119 -0.77 12.23 6.02
C SER A 119 -1.35 13.64 6.07
N THR A 120 -1.75 14.21 4.94
CA THR A 120 -2.42 15.52 4.87
C THR A 120 -3.77 15.47 5.59
N LEU A 121 -4.62 14.49 5.28
CA LEU A 121 -5.92 14.31 5.94
C LEU A 121 -5.75 14.12 7.45
N LYS A 122 -4.87 13.22 7.88
CA LYS A 122 -4.69 12.89 9.31
C LYS A 122 -3.98 13.96 10.13
N LYS A 123 -3.12 14.78 9.53
CA LYS A 123 -2.29 15.76 10.26
C LYS A 123 -2.76 17.19 10.02
N SER A 124 -2.88 17.62 8.77
CA SER A 124 -3.16 19.00 8.41
C SER A 124 -4.64 19.33 8.54
N PHE A 125 -5.53 18.36 8.29
CA PHE A 125 -6.98 18.55 8.38
C PHE A 125 -7.59 18.01 9.68
N LYS A 126 -6.75 17.72 10.65
CA LYS A 126 -7.21 17.26 11.96
C LYS A 126 -8.11 18.32 12.61
N GLY A 127 -9.36 17.96 12.84
CA GLY A 127 -10.36 18.89 13.40
C GLY A 127 -11.17 19.67 12.35
N ILE A 128 -10.92 19.42 11.05
CA ILE A 128 -11.75 19.97 9.96
C ILE A 128 -12.71 18.88 9.51
N LYS A 129 -14.01 19.19 9.49
CA LYS A 129 -15.02 18.28 8.96
C LYS A 129 -14.94 18.27 7.41
N ILE A 130 -14.65 17.11 6.83
CA ILE A 130 -14.67 16.90 5.39
C ILE A 130 -16.07 16.45 4.99
N ASN A 131 -16.73 17.23 4.15
CA ASN A 131 -18.10 16.94 3.73
C ASN A 131 -18.16 16.19 2.39
N LYS A 132 -17.10 16.26 1.59
CA LYS A 132 -17.07 15.65 0.26
C LYS A 132 -15.66 15.38 -0.22
N ILE A 133 -15.44 14.22 -0.81
CA ILE A 133 -14.23 13.86 -1.56
C ILE A 133 -14.63 13.62 -3.00
N THR A 134 -13.95 14.27 -3.95
CA THR A 134 -14.20 14.11 -5.38
C THR A 134 -12.87 14.01 -6.11
N GLY A 135 -12.76 13.08 -7.07
CA GLY A 135 -11.55 12.95 -7.87
C GLY A 135 -11.56 11.71 -8.77
N ILE A 136 -10.59 11.63 -9.66
CA ILE A 136 -10.28 10.42 -10.43
C ILE A 136 -9.08 9.76 -9.75
N LEU A 137 -9.31 8.66 -9.05
CA LEU A 137 -8.31 8.01 -8.20
C LEU A 137 -7.60 6.82 -8.87
N ASN A 138 -7.74 6.70 -10.19
CA ASN A 138 -7.14 5.63 -10.97
C ASN A 138 -6.44 6.19 -12.20
N GLY A 139 -5.16 5.86 -12.42
CA GLY A 139 -4.35 6.38 -13.52
C GLY A 139 -4.80 5.88 -14.89
N THR A 140 -5.15 4.60 -14.99
CA THR A 140 -5.65 3.96 -16.21
C THR A 140 -6.95 4.63 -16.67
N SER A 141 -7.94 4.71 -15.78
CA SER A 141 -9.22 5.36 -16.07
C SER A 141 -9.04 6.84 -16.41
N ASN A 142 -8.17 7.55 -15.69
CA ASN A 142 -7.87 8.96 -15.98
C ASN A 142 -7.31 9.13 -17.39
N TYR A 143 -6.32 8.33 -17.77
CA TYR A 143 -5.74 8.37 -19.11
C TYR A 143 -6.77 8.10 -20.20
N ILE A 144 -7.58 7.02 -20.02
CA ILE A 144 -8.61 6.66 -21.01
C ILE A 144 -9.62 7.78 -21.19
N LEU A 145 -10.17 8.32 -20.10
CA LEU A 145 -11.16 9.40 -20.14
C LEU A 145 -10.59 10.66 -20.77
N THR A 146 -9.35 11.03 -20.43
CA THR A 146 -8.67 12.19 -21.03
C THR A 146 -8.48 12.00 -22.53
N ASN A 147 -8.01 10.81 -22.96
CA ASN A 147 -7.79 10.53 -24.38
C ASN A 147 -9.09 10.51 -25.19
N MET A 148 -10.18 10.00 -24.61
CA MET A 148 -11.52 10.06 -25.23
C MET A 148 -12.00 11.50 -25.38
N LEU A 149 -11.77 12.36 -24.39
CA LEU A 149 -12.23 13.73 -24.37
C LEU A 149 -11.40 14.64 -25.30
N GLU A 150 -10.06 14.57 -25.22
CA GLU A 150 -9.16 15.49 -25.92
C GLU A 150 -8.90 15.08 -27.37
N GLU A 151 -8.80 13.78 -27.65
CA GLU A 151 -8.52 13.27 -29.00
C GLU A 151 -9.76 12.74 -29.72
N ASN A 152 -10.93 12.80 -29.08
CA ASN A 152 -12.21 12.30 -29.61
C ASN A 152 -12.15 10.82 -30.04
N ASN A 153 -11.33 10.01 -29.33
CA ASN A 153 -11.20 8.57 -29.54
C ASN A 153 -12.33 7.83 -28.85
N ASP A 154 -12.67 6.65 -29.38
CA ASP A 154 -13.52 5.71 -28.66
C ASP A 154 -12.78 5.02 -27.48
N PHE A 155 -13.55 4.36 -26.63
CA PHE A 155 -13.01 3.63 -25.48
C PHE A 155 -11.98 2.54 -25.88
N SER A 156 -12.27 1.77 -26.93
CA SER A 156 -11.41 0.67 -27.37
C SER A 156 -10.04 1.17 -27.85
N THR A 157 -10.03 2.26 -28.60
CA THR A 157 -8.81 2.92 -29.09
C THR A 157 -8.01 3.50 -27.92
N SER A 158 -8.67 4.17 -26.99
CA SER A 158 -8.05 4.78 -25.81
C SER A 158 -7.46 3.72 -24.87
N LEU A 159 -8.14 2.60 -24.67
CA LEU A 159 -7.64 1.46 -23.90
C LEU A 159 -6.39 0.84 -24.53
N LYS A 160 -6.39 0.59 -25.85
CA LYS A 160 -5.20 0.07 -26.55
C LYS A 160 -4.00 1.01 -26.45
N LYS A 161 -4.22 2.33 -26.53
CA LYS A 161 -3.17 3.33 -26.32
C LYS A 161 -2.64 3.27 -24.88
N ALA A 162 -3.53 3.19 -23.88
CA ALA A 162 -3.16 3.05 -22.47
C ALA A 162 -2.29 1.81 -22.23
N GLN A 163 -2.65 0.67 -22.81
CA GLN A 163 -1.88 -0.58 -22.74
C GLN A 163 -0.50 -0.45 -23.39
N LYS A 164 -0.43 0.14 -24.58
CA LYS A 164 0.83 0.36 -25.31
C LYS A 164 1.80 1.28 -24.54
N LEU A 165 1.28 2.26 -23.83
CA LEU A 165 2.07 3.20 -23.02
C LEU A 165 2.35 2.70 -21.60
N GLY A 166 1.80 1.55 -21.21
CA GLY A 166 2.01 0.95 -19.89
C GLY A 166 1.15 1.55 -18.77
N TYR A 167 0.13 2.36 -19.08
CA TYR A 167 -0.86 2.84 -18.11
C TYR A 167 -1.88 1.77 -17.75
N ALA A 168 -2.18 0.84 -18.66
CA ALA A 168 -3.06 -0.30 -18.44
C ALA A 168 -2.30 -1.61 -18.62
N GLU A 169 -2.56 -2.59 -17.76
CA GLU A 169 -2.11 -3.97 -17.93
C GLU A 169 -2.89 -4.67 -19.04
N GLN A 170 -2.46 -5.88 -19.45
CA GLN A 170 -3.18 -6.68 -20.45
C GLN A 170 -4.60 -7.03 -19.98
N ASN A 171 -4.78 -7.27 -18.68
CA ASN A 171 -6.09 -7.46 -18.06
C ASN A 171 -6.36 -6.33 -17.04
N PRO A 172 -6.90 -5.18 -17.47
CA PRO A 172 -7.11 -4.01 -16.65
C PRO A 172 -8.47 -4.03 -15.93
N GLU A 173 -9.06 -5.18 -15.66
CA GLU A 173 -10.42 -5.33 -15.16
C GLU A 173 -10.67 -4.58 -13.86
N ASP A 174 -9.74 -4.66 -12.89
CA ASP A 174 -9.86 -3.97 -11.60
C ASP A 174 -9.83 -2.45 -11.74
N ASP A 175 -9.14 -1.92 -12.77
CA ASP A 175 -9.10 -0.50 -13.06
C ASP A 175 -10.39 -0.03 -13.74
N LEU A 176 -10.93 -0.85 -14.65
CA LEU A 176 -12.10 -0.49 -15.45
C LEU A 176 -13.42 -0.69 -14.72
N ASN A 177 -13.53 -1.70 -13.85
CA ASN A 177 -14.74 -1.94 -13.05
C ASN A 177 -14.86 -1.01 -11.83
N GLY A 178 -13.86 -0.16 -11.59
CA GLY A 178 -13.84 0.81 -10.51
C GLY A 178 -13.47 0.26 -9.13
N LEU A 179 -13.08 -1.01 -9.00
CA LEU A 179 -12.75 -1.64 -7.72
C LEU A 179 -11.53 -0.99 -7.06
N ASP A 180 -10.52 -0.62 -7.86
CA ASP A 180 -9.35 0.13 -7.38
C ASP A 180 -9.76 1.47 -6.76
N THR A 181 -10.60 2.22 -7.46
CA THR A 181 -11.13 3.51 -6.98
C THR A 181 -12.00 3.34 -5.75
N LEU A 182 -12.86 2.32 -5.72
CA LEU A 182 -13.73 2.01 -4.57
C LEU A 182 -12.90 1.79 -3.30
N HIS A 183 -11.87 0.96 -3.35
CA HIS A 183 -11.00 0.72 -2.20
C HIS A 183 -10.32 2.01 -1.71
N LYS A 184 -9.87 2.88 -2.61
CA LYS A 184 -9.24 4.15 -2.25
C LYS A 184 -10.23 5.11 -1.58
N ILE A 185 -11.44 5.22 -2.11
CA ILE A 185 -12.49 6.07 -1.53
C ILE A 185 -12.91 5.58 -0.15
N ILE A 186 -13.06 4.26 0.06
CA ILE A 186 -13.35 3.70 1.38
C ILE A 186 -12.28 4.14 2.38
N ILE A 187 -11.00 3.94 2.06
CA ILE A 187 -9.90 4.34 2.95
C ILE A 187 -9.92 5.84 3.25
N LEU A 188 -10.09 6.67 2.22
CA LEU A 188 -10.12 8.12 2.41
C LEU A 188 -11.31 8.57 3.25
N SER A 189 -12.50 7.98 3.06
CA SER A 189 -13.70 8.31 3.83
C SER A 189 -13.59 7.90 5.30
N GLU A 190 -12.93 6.79 5.60
CA GLU A 190 -12.73 6.33 6.99
C GLU A 190 -11.76 7.20 7.79
N ILE A 191 -10.89 7.96 7.13
CA ILE A 191 -9.90 8.82 7.80
C ILE A 191 -10.25 10.31 7.72
N SER A 192 -11.37 10.64 7.07
CA SER A 192 -11.90 11.99 6.92
C SER A 192 -12.96 12.29 7.95
#